data_5d1d9b14afcd5e17f69f301a157f01a9
#
_entry.id   5d1d9b14afcd5e17f69f301a157f01a9
#
_cell.length_a   1.000
_cell.length_b   1.000
_cell.length_c   1.000
_cell.angle_alpha   90.00
_cell.angle_beta   90.00
_cell.angle_gamma   90.00
#
_symmetry.space_group_name_H-M   'P 1'
#
loop_
_entity.id
_entity.type
_entity.pdbx_description
1 polymer ?
#
loop_
_entity_poly.entity_id
_entity_poly.type
_entity_poly.pdbx_seq_one_letter_code
_entity_poly.pdbx_strand_id
1 'polypeptide(L)'
;MEVRKFDTKVQHLKYKVLREVARQAWADTLLENLLDIPKIIVPGNTPTMRCCVYKERAILGERVKLAMGGDKTNPNVIEVIEIACDECPVGGYEVTNACRGCLAHRCEDVCKRGAI
;
A
#
# COMPACT_ATOMS: atom_id res chain seq x y z
N MET A 1 7.15 -20.58 19.97
CA MET A 1 6.36 -20.26 18.77
C MET A 1 7.21 -19.41 17.83
N GLU A 2 7.59 -19.95 16.70
CA GLU A 2 8.43 -19.21 15.76
C GLU A 2 7.60 -18.08 15.12
N VAL A 3 8.05 -16.84 15.28
CA VAL A 3 7.36 -15.70 14.69
C VAL A 3 7.58 -15.76 13.19
N ARG A 4 6.53 -15.94 12.44
CA ARG A 4 6.59 -16.00 10.97
C ARG A 4 7.15 -14.69 10.41
N LYS A 5 8.26 -14.79 9.71
CA LYS A 5 8.93 -13.64 9.11
C LYS A 5 8.38 -13.41 7.70
N PHE A 6 8.04 -12.17 7.40
CA PHE A 6 7.60 -11.76 6.08
C PHE A 6 8.70 -10.96 5.39
N ASP A 7 8.90 -11.20 4.10
CA ASP A 7 9.93 -10.51 3.33
C ASP A 7 9.57 -9.04 3.06
N THR A 8 8.27 -8.76 2.92
CA THR A 8 7.77 -7.42 2.64
C THR A 8 6.54 -7.07 3.49
N LYS A 9 6.28 -5.77 3.63
CA LYS A 9 5.04 -5.29 4.29
C LYS A 9 3.79 -5.70 3.51
N VAL A 10 3.88 -5.78 2.19
CA VAL A 10 2.76 -6.23 1.33
C VAL A 10 2.39 -7.66 1.63
N GLN A 11 3.35 -8.56 1.77
CA GLN A 11 3.10 -9.95 2.16
C GLN A 11 2.44 -10.04 3.54
N HIS A 12 2.89 -9.22 4.47
CA HIS A 12 2.30 -9.17 5.81
C HIS A 12 0.84 -8.69 5.77
N LEU A 13 0.54 -7.66 4.97
CA LEU A 13 -0.83 -7.19 4.79
C LEU A 13 -1.72 -8.24 4.11
N LYS A 14 -1.21 -8.94 3.08
CA LYS A 14 -1.92 -10.06 2.45
C LYS A 14 -2.28 -11.14 3.47
N TYR A 15 -1.34 -11.50 4.31
CA TYR A 15 -1.57 -12.47 5.37
C TYR A 15 -2.68 -12.00 6.34
N LYS A 16 -2.63 -10.74 6.77
CA LYS A 16 -3.65 -10.16 7.65
C LYS A 16 -5.04 -10.19 7.02
N VAL A 17 -5.13 -9.87 5.73
CA VAL A 17 -6.39 -9.93 4.99
C VAL A 17 -6.93 -11.36 4.95
N LEU A 18 -6.12 -12.32 4.55
CA LEU A 18 -6.53 -13.72 4.47
C LEU A 18 -6.95 -14.26 5.83
N ARG A 19 -6.21 -13.92 6.87
CA ARG A 19 -6.51 -14.32 8.25
C ARG A 19 -7.86 -13.76 8.70
N GLU A 20 -8.11 -12.49 8.46
CA GLU A 20 -9.34 -11.84 8.90
C GLU A 20 -10.55 -12.34 8.11
N VAL A 21 -10.42 -12.52 6.80
CA VAL A 21 -11.48 -13.11 5.97
C VAL A 21 -11.80 -14.52 6.43
N ALA A 22 -10.80 -15.34 6.69
CA ALA A 22 -11.00 -16.70 7.21
C ALA A 22 -11.68 -16.71 8.59
N ARG A 23 -11.28 -15.81 9.47
CA ARG A 23 -11.88 -15.68 10.80
C ARG A 23 -13.34 -15.27 10.72
N GLN A 24 -13.68 -14.29 9.90
CA GLN A 24 -15.05 -13.83 9.70
C GLN A 24 -15.92 -14.89 9.01
N ALA A 25 -15.36 -15.62 8.03
CA ALA A 25 -16.06 -16.71 7.37
C ALA A 25 -16.34 -17.86 8.33
N TRP A 26 -15.39 -18.20 9.19
CA TRP A 26 -15.58 -19.23 10.20
C TRP A 26 -16.65 -18.90 11.23
N ALA A 27 -16.73 -17.61 11.61
CA ALA A 27 -17.76 -17.09 12.51
C ALA A 27 -19.11 -16.80 11.84
N ASP A 28 -19.22 -17.03 10.53
CA ASP A 28 -20.40 -16.76 9.71
C ASP A 28 -20.87 -15.29 9.73
N THR A 29 -19.90 -14.38 9.87
CA THR A 29 -20.13 -12.93 9.93
C THR A 29 -19.46 -12.17 8.81
N LEU A 30 -18.92 -12.85 7.80
CA LEU A 30 -18.12 -12.24 6.74
C LEU A 30 -18.90 -11.17 5.96
N LEU A 31 -20.11 -11.47 5.53
CA LEU A 31 -20.93 -10.54 4.72
C LEU A 31 -21.37 -9.32 5.53
N GLU A 32 -21.64 -9.50 6.82
CA GLU A 32 -22.05 -8.40 7.71
C GLU A 32 -20.90 -7.42 7.98
N ASN A 33 -19.68 -7.94 8.14
CA ASN A 33 -18.51 -7.18 8.54
C ASN A 33 -17.55 -6.89 7.36
N LEU A 34 -17.97 -7.17 6.14
CA LEU A 34 -17.14 -7.05 4.95
C LEU A 34 -16.46 -5.68 4.81
N LEU A 35 -17.22 -4.61 5.02
CA LEU A 35 -16.72 -3.24 4.88
C LEU A 35 -15.87 -2.79 6.07
N ASP A 36 -15.95 -3.48 7.19
CA ASP A 36 -15.22 -3.15 8.41
C ASP A 36 -13.84 -3.82 8.47
N ILE A 37 -13.61 -4.86 7.68
CA ILE A 37 -12.35 -5.62 7.68
C ILE A 37 -11.12 -4.72 7.47
N PRO A 38 -11.09 -3.80 6.49
CA PRO A 38 -9.94 -2.91 6.32
C PRO A 38 -9.64 -2.07 7.56
N LYS A 39 -10.67 -1.61 8.26
CA LYS A 39 -10.52 -0.83 9.49
C LYS A 39 -10.04 -1.68 10.67
N ILE A 40 -10.41 -2.94 10.71
CA ILE A 40 -9.92 -3.89 11.72
C ILE A 40 -8.42 -4.13 11.53
N ILE A 41 -7.98 -4.26 10.28
CA ILE A 41 -6.57 -4.52 9.94
C ILE A 41 -5.70 -3.28 10.19
N VAL A 42 -6.18 -2.10 9.78
CA VAL A 42 -5.47 -0.83 9.96
C VAL A 42 -6.37 0.14 10.73
N PRO A 43 -6.44 0.02 12.07
CA PRO A 43 -7.20 0.94 12.88
C PRO A 43 -6.51 2.29 13.04
N GLY A 44 -7.29 3.31 13.42
CA GLY A 44 -6.74 4.64 13.71
C GLY A 44 -6.42 5.45 12.45
N ASN A 45 -5.52 6.41 12.59
CA ASN A 45 -5.19 7.39 11.56
C ASN A 45 -3.82 7.19 10.92
N THR A 46 -3.05 6.22 11.39
CA THR A 46 -1.69 5.98 10.92
C THR A 46 -1.66 4.82 9.94
N PRO A 47 -1.25 5.04 8.69
CA PRO A 47 -1.11 3.96 7.71
C PRO A 47 0.10 3.08 8.04
N THR A 48 0.10 1.86 7.54
CA THR A 48 1.21 0.91 7.74
C THR A 48 2.36 1.18 6.78
N MET A 49 2.06 1.43 5.50
CA MET A 49 3.09 1.56 4.47
C MET A 49 2.80 2.64 3.42
N ARG A 50 1.56 3.12 3.32
CA ARG A 50 1.14 4.09 2.31
C ARG A 50 1.04 5.50 2.88
N CYS A 51 0.85 6.49 2.00
CA CYS A 51 0.81 7.90 2.37
C CYS A 51 -0.39 8.28 3.24
N CYS A 52 -1.51 7.57 3.12
CA CYS A 52 -2.66 7.82 3.97
C CYS A 52 -3.44 6.55 4.28
N VAL A 53 -4.09 6.55 5.44
CA VAL A 53 -4.86 5.41 5.93
C VAL A 53 -6.09 5.11 5.05
N TYR A 54 -6.69 6.12 4.46
CA TYR A 54 -7.87 5.95 3.61
C TYR A 54 -7.54 5.20 2.32
N LYS A 55 -6.42 5.55 1.68
CA LYS A 55 -5.93 4.83 0.50
C LYS A 55 -5.57 3.38 0.83
N GLU A 56 -4.91 3.18 1.95
CA GLU A 56 -4.54 1.85 2.41
C GLU A 56 -5.77 0.98 2.70
N ARG A 57 -6.78 1.53 3.36
CA ARG A 57 -8.04 0.82 3.61
C ARG A 57 -8.79 0.51 2.31
N ALA A 58 -8.79 1.42 1.34
CA ALA A 58 -9.41 1.16 0.03
C ALA A 58 -8.74 -0.01 -0.69
N ILE A 59 -7.43 -0.06 -0.68
CA ILE A 59 -6.66 -1.18 -1.26
C ILE A 59 -6.91 -2.47 -0.50
N LEU A 60 -6.97 -2.43 0.82
CA LEU A 60 -7.30 -3.59 1.65
C LEU A 60 -8.72 -4.09 1.35
N GLY A 61 -9.67 -3.20 1.09
CA GLY A 61 -11.03 -3.57 0.65
C GLY A 61 -11.02 -4.35 -0.65
N GLU A 62 -10.22 -3.94 -1.63
CA GLU A 62 -10.04 -4.68 -2.88
C GLU A 62 -9.36 -6.05 -2.65
N ARG A 63 -8.40 -6.12 -1.75
CA ARG A 63 -7.76 -7.41 -1.36
C ARG A 63 -8.76 -8.35 -0.67
N VAL A 64 -9.66 -7.83 0.12
CA VAL A 64 -10.74 -8.63 0.74
C VAL A 64 -11.62 -9.25 -0.34
N LYS A 65 -12.00 -8.49 -1.37
CA LYS A 65 -12.77 -9.02 -2.51
C LYS A 65 -12.02 -10.15 -3.22
N LEU A 66 -10.74 -9.98 -3.46
CA LEU A 66 -9.90 -11.04 -4.05
C LEU A 66 -9.83 -12.28 -3.14
N ALA A 67 -9.70 -12.10 -1.84
CA ALA A 67 -9.67 -13.20 -0.88
C ALA A 67 -11.01 -13.98 -0.83
N MET A 68 -12.10 -13.33 -1.18
CA MET A 68 -13.43 -13.95 -1.28
C MET A 68 -13.69 -14.64 -2.63
N GLY A 69 -12.76 -14.60 -3.55
CA GLY A 69 -12.88 -15.22 -4.86
C GLY A 69 -12.88 -14.26 -6.05
N GLY A 70 -12.76 -12.96 -5.81
CA GLY A 70 -12.68 -11.95 -6.86
C GLY A 70 -13.95 -11.75 -7.67
N ASP A 71 -13.81 -11.23 -8.88
CA ASP A 71 -14.89 -11.03 -9.83
C ASP A 71 -14.96 -12.18 -10.83
N LYS A 72 -15.94 -13.05 -10.65
CA LYS A 72 -16.13 -14.24 -11.51
C LYS A 72 -16.61 -13.89 -12.93
N THR A 73 -17.04 -12.64 -13.15
CA THR A 73 -17.44 -12.17 -14.48
C THR A 73 -16.27 -11.63 -15.29
N ASN A 74 -15.12 -11.43 -14.65
CA ASN A 74 -13.91 -10.98 -15.31
C ASN A 74 -13.36 -12.07 -16.25
N PRO A 75 -13.20 -11.79 -17.55
CA PRO A 75 -12.70 -12.78 -18.52
C PRO A 75 -11.18 -13.02 -18.38
N ASN A 76 -10.47 -12.20 -17.63
CA ASN A 76 -9.02 -12.34 -17.45
C ASN A 76 -8.70 -13.49 -16.48
N VAL A 77 -7.61 -14.18 -16.75
CA VAL A 77 -7.12 -15.25 -15.86
C VAL A 77 -6.59 -14.69 -14.54
N ILE A 78 -6.06 -13.47 -14.59
CA ILE A 78 -5.48 -12.79 -13.43
C ILE A 78 -6.26 -11.51 -13.16
N GLU A 79 -6.64 -11.33 -11.91
CA GLU A 79 -7.21 -10.07 -11.44
C GLU A 79 -6.12 -9.19 -10.83
N VAL A 80 -6.17 -7.90 -11.15
CA VAL A 80 -5.23 -6.88 -10.68
C VAL A 80 -5.97 -5.85 -9.84
N ILE A 81 -5.36 -5.43 -8.75
CA ILE A 81 -5.87 -4.32 -7.96
C ILE A 81 -5.38 -3.02 -8.62
N GLU A 82 -6.23 -2.39 -9.40
CA GLU A 82 -5.89 -1.21 -10.20
C GLU A 82 -5.46 -0.01 -9.36
N ILE A 83 -6.04 0.14 -8.18
CA ILE A 83 -5.72 1.25 -7.28
C ILE A 83 -4.50 0.99 -6.40
N ALA A 84 -3.93 -0.21 -6.44
CA ALA A 84 -2.85 -0.59 -5.56
C ALA A 84 -1.54 0.11 -5.93
N CYS A 85 -0.83 0.51 -4.91
CA CYS A 85 0.54 0.96 -4.98
C CYS A 85 1.33 0.29 -3.86
N ASP A 86 2.58 -0.04 -4.11
CA ASP A 86 3.45 -0.59 -3.07
C ASP A 86 3.88 0.51 -2.11
N GLU A 87 4.21 1.65 -2.66
CA GLU A 87 4.78 2.78 -1.95
C GLU A 87 4.48 4.06 -2.73
N CYS A 88 4.26 5.17 -2.02
CA CYS A 88 4.15 6.46 -2.70
C CYS A 88 5.51 6.85 -3.25
N PRO A 89 5.59 7.22 -4.54
CA PRO A 89 6.84 7.72 -5.09
C PRO A 89 7.24 8.99 -4.33
N VAL A 90 8.46 9.01 -3.84
CA VAL A 90 9.06 10.23 -3.30
C VAL A 90 9.35 11.12 -4.49
N GLY A 91 8.45 12.07 -4.74
CA GLY A 91 8.64 13.05 -5.80
C GLY A 91 9.79 13.98 -5.47
N GLY A 92 10.62 14.25 -6.46
CA GLY A 92 11.71 15.18 -6.27
C GLY A 92 12.88 14.94 -7.21
N TYR A 93 13.79 15.87 -7.17
CA TYR A 93 15.05 15.82 -7.91
C TYR A 93 16.19 15.94 -6.92
N GLU A 94 17.23 15.18 -7.13
CA GLU A 94 18.42 15.16 -6.29
C GLU A 94 19.66 15.43 -7.14
N VAL A 95 20.56 16.26 -6.63
CA VAL A 95 21.88 16.44 -7.23
C VAL A 95 22.78 15.31 -6.76
N THR A 96 23.16 14.44 -7.68
CA THR A 96 23.98 13.26 -7.39
C THR A 96 25.48 13.59 -7.42
N ASN A 97 26.30 12.60 -7.05
CA ASN A 97 27.76 12.67 -7.13
C ASN A 97 28.27 12.83 -8.58
N ALA A 98 27.41 12.64 -9.58
CA ALA A 98 27.74 12.91 -10.98
C ALA A 98 27.82 14.40 -11.32
N CYS A 99 27.38 15.27 -10.42
CA CYS A 99 27.50 16.72 -10.57
C CYS A 99 28.96 17.13 -10.67
N ARG A 100 29.28 17.98 -11.65
CA ARG A 100 30.65 18.46 -11.88
C ARG A 100 31.11 19.54 -10.90
N GLY A 101 30.20 20.12 -10.10
CA GLY A 101 30.52 21.21 -9.18
C GLY A 101 31.04 22.44 -9.92
N CYS A 102 30.35 22.88 -10.98
CA CYS A 102 30.80 24.00 -11.80
C CYS A 102 30.86 25.31 -10.99
N LEU A 103 31.83 26.17 -11.29
CA LEU A 103 32.02 27.44 -10.58
C LEU A 103 30.89 28.44 -10.79
N ALA A 104 30.14 28.30 -11.88
CA ALA A 104 29.05 29.21 -12.21
C ALA A 104 27.84 29.09 -11.28
N HIS A 105 27.64 27.94 -10.62
CA HIS A 105 26.56 27.68 -9.67
C HIS A 105 25.17 28.12 -10.13
N ARG A 106 24.89 28.06 -11.41
CA ARG A 106 23.62 28.57 -12.00
C ARG A 106 22.38 27.86 -11.48
N CYS A 107 22.51 26.57 -11.17
CA CYS A 107 21.41 25.80 -10.56
C CYS A 107 21.03 26.33 -9.18
N GLU A 108 22.01 26.71 -8.36
CA GLU A 108 21.80 27.34 -7.06
C GLU A 108 21.18 28.75 -7.23
N ASP A 109 21.74 29.53 -8.15
CA ASP A 109 21.31 30.90 -8.39
C ASP A 109 19.86 31.02 -8.84
N VAL A 110 19.36 30.06 -9.63
CA VAL A 110 17.99 30.08 -10.10
C VAL A 110 17.01 29.38 -9.14
N CYS A 111 17.50 28.67 -8.15
CA CYS A 111 16.66 27.96 -7.19
C CYS A 111 16.10 28.89 -6.13
N LYS A 112 14.88 29.38 -6.36
CA LYS A 112 14.19 30.28 -5.41
C LYS A 112 13.89 29.65 -4.03
N ARG A 113 13.97 28.33 -3.93
CA ARG A 113 13.70 27.59 -2.69
C ARG A 113 14.96 27.27 -1.89
N GLY A 114 16.13 27.54 -2.42
CA GLY A 114 17.39 27.19 -1.78
C GLY A 114 17.55 25.69 -1.57
N ALA A 115 17.06 24.87 -2.50
CA ALA A 115 17.03 23.41 -2.37
C ALA A 115 18.29 22.72 -2.91
N ILE A 116 19.21 23.48 -3.50
CA ILE A 116 20.46 22.97 -4.08
C ILE A 116 21.65 23.50 -3.33
#